data_6bc8cd451319ae49d0e076e3c8b0935e
#
_entry.id   6bc8cd451319ae49d0e076e3c8b0935e
#
_cell.length_a   1.000
_cell.length_b   1.000
_cell.length_c   1.000
_cell.angle_alpha   90.00
_cell.angle_beta   90.00
_cell.angle_gamma   90.00
#
_symmetry.space_group_name_H-M   'P 1'
#
loop_
_entity.id
_entity.type
_entity.pdbx_description
1 polymer ?
#
loop_
_entity_poly.entity_id
_entity_poly.type
_entity_poly.pdbx_seq_one_letter_code
_entity_poly.pdbx_strand_id
1 'polypeptide(L)'
;ADRLGGPGSVGQKVSELCKMGVDSVRLHAEGAAPIAEGVRALLAVADRGELGRAIGGLHASVCNPFFGVGVEADLMNSDRNALYISQSGLLMGNRDYYLDEENASIREAYKTYLGRIFALAGLGEAEVAAAVEKTTAVETKLAEKMWSNVELRNIVAQYNPMSRADFERRYDAVDWASYREALGLGDFDRIIVATPSALDNANELLRTLPLDELRYYLAAHYIDAATSYLSDDFQQASFDLFGRTMAGQQEMRPRWKRAMAVPNGTLSEAVGEMYVARYFPAKDKERMLALVANLQTALGEHIAALDWMSDETKARAQEKLASFTVKIGYPDTWKDYSSLRID
;
A
#
# COMPACT_ATOMS: atom_id res chain seq x y z
N ALA A 1 21.99 26.63 -1.19
CA ALA A 1 20.84 27.55 -1.03
C ALA A 1 19.69 27.20 -2.00
N ASP A 2 19.97 26.63 -3.16
CA ASP A 2 18.99 26.52 -4.25
C ASP A 2 18.31 25.14 -4.38
N ARG A 3 18.55 24.23 -3.45
CA ARG A 3 17.88 22.91 -3.47
C ARG A 3 16.36 23.02 -3.24
N LEU A 4 15.94 23.97 -2.42
CA LEU A 4 14.51 24.15 -2.04
C LEU A 4 13.80 25.25 -2.85
N GLY A 5 14.52 26.06 -3.64
CA GLY A 5 13.95 27.16 -4.42
C GLY A 5 14.46 27.23 -5.85
N GLY A 6 13.72 27.91 -6.74
CA GLY A 6 14.07 28.09 -8.16
C GLY A 6 13.59 26.99 -9.12
N PRO A 7 13.75 27.18 -10.44
CA PRO A 7 13.33 26.24 -11.47
C PRO A 7 14.03 24.87 -11.33
N GLY A 8 13.26 23.79 -11.40
CA GLY A 8 13.75 22.41 -11.27
C GLY A 8 14.05 21.98 -9.83
N SER A 9 13.89 22.87 -8.84
CA SER A 9 14.14 22.57 -7.44
C SER A 9 13.14 21.56 -6.84
N VAL A 10 13.53 20.95 -5.72
CA VAL A 10 12.66 20.06 -4.94
C VAL A 10 11.39 20.80 -4.48
N GLY A 11 11.52 22.06 -4.07
CA GLY A 11 10.38 22.89 -3.68
C GLY A 11 9.42 23.16 -4.84
N GLN A 12 9.90 23.35 -6.05
CA GLN A 12 9.05 23.49 -7.23
C GLN A 12 8.28 22.19 -7.50
N LYS A 13 8.92 21.02 -7.44
CA LYS A 13 8.27 19.71 -7.65
C LYS A 13 7.13 19.48 -6.66
N VAL A 14 7.37 19.77 -5.37
CA VAL A 14 6.33 19.70 -4.31
C VAL A 14 5.19 20.69 -4.61
N SER A 15 5.53 21.93 -5.01
CA SER A 15 4.55 22.96 -5.33
C SER A 15 3.67 22.58 -6.53
N GLU A 16 4.23 22.01 -7.59
CA GLU A 16 3.45 21.57 -8.76
C GLU A 16 2.47 20.45 -8.40
N LEU A 17 2.89 19.43 -7.66
CA LEU A 17 1.98 18.39 -7.17
C LEU A 17 0.85 18.97 -6.32
N CYS A 18 1.16 19.93 -5.43
CA CYS A 18 0.13 20.60 -4.64
C CYS A 18 -0.85 21.39 -5.52
N LYS A 19 -0.37 22.14 -6.50
CA LYS A 19 -1.20 22.93 -7.41
C LYS A 19 -2.14 22.03 -8.20
N MET A 20 -1.66 20.91 -8.73
CA MET A 20 -2.50 19.92 -9.42
C MET A 20 -3.61 19.39 -8.50
N GLY A 21 -3.29 19.06 -7.26
CA GLY A 21 -4.27 18.52 -6.29
C GLY A 21 -5.30 19.55 -5.81
N VAL A 22 -5.02 20.85 -5.85
CA VAL A 22 -5.97 21.90 -5.48
C VAL A 22 -6.79 22.45 -6.65
N ASP A 23 -6.41 22.16 -7.88
CA ASP A 23 -7.10 22.61 -9.10
C ASP A 23 -8.40 21.80 -9.34
N SER A 24 -9.42 22.11 -8.55
CA SER A 24 -10.71 21.44 -8.64
C SER A 24 -11.41 21.65 -9.98
N VAL A 25 -11.14 22.78 -10.66
CA VAL A 25 -11.75 23.08 -11.96
C VAL A 25 -11.24 22.11 -13.02
N ARG A 26 -9.94 21.93 -13.08
CA ARG A 26 -9.29 20.98 -13.99
C ARG A 26 -9.72 19.53 -13.67
N LEU A 27 -9.64 19.12 -12.40
CA LEU A 27 -10.02 17.78 -11.98
C LEU A 27 -11.48 17.44 -12.31
N HIS A 28 -12.38 18.42 -12.17
CA HIS A 28 -13.79 18.25 -12.54
C HIS A 28 -13.96 18.14 -14.07
N ALA A 29 -13.26 18.96 -14.84
CA ALA A 29 -13.33 18.94 -16.29
C ALA A 29 -12.77 17.64 -16.89
N GLU A 30 -11.71 17.09 -16.33
CA GLU A 30 -11.09 15.84 -16.75
C GLU A 30 -11.91 14.60 -16.30
N GLY A 31 -12.57 14.67 -15.13
CA GLY A 31 -13.41 13.57 -14.60
C GLY A 31 -12.68 12.24 -14.57
N ALA A 32 -13.18 11.25 -15.31
CA ALA A 32 -12.61 9.91 -15.43
C ALA A 32 -11.60 9.77 -16.61
N ALA A 33 -11.40 10.80 -17.41
CA ALA A 33 -10.53 10.70 -18.59
C ALA A 33 -9.13 10.14 -18.31
N PRO A 34 -8.45 10.51 -17.19
CA PRO A 34 -7.12 9.98 -16.89
C PRO A 34 -7.06 8.47 -16.69
N ILE A 35 -8.16 7.83 -16.28
CA ILE A 35 -8.21 6.37 -16.03
C ILE A 35 -8.94 5.59 -17.12
N ALA A 36 -9.56 6.26 -18.08
CA ALA A 36 -10.46 5.63 -19.05
C ALA A 36 -9.78 4.56 -19.91
N GLU A 37 -8.52 4.77 -20.30
CA GLU A 37 -7.75 3.81 -21.08
C GLU A 37 -7.41 2.58 -20.23
N GLY A 38 -6.94 2.76 -18.99
CA GLY A 38 -6.63 1.66 -18.07
C GLY A 38 -7.85 0.81 -17.75
N VAL A 39 -9.01 1.43 -17.49
CA VAL A 39 -10.27 0.70 -17.27
C VAL A 39 -10.63 -0.13 -18.48
N ARG A 40 -10.58 0.45 -19.68
CA ARG A 40 -10.88 -0.30 -20.93
C ARG A 40 -9.92 -1.45 -21.15
N ALA A 41 -8.62 -1.25 -20.89
CA ALA A 41 -7.62 -2.30 -21.05
C ALA A 41 -7.89 -3.47 -20.08
N LEU A 42 -8.22 -3.21 -18.82
CA LEU A 42 -8.55 -4.26 -17.86
C LEU A 42 -9.83 -5.02 -18.20
N LEU A 43 -10.86 -4.32 -18.66
CA LEU A 43 -12.11 -4.95 -19.12
C LEU A 43 -11.94 -5.74 -20.42
N ALA A 44 -10.92 -5.43 -21.22
CA ALA A 44 -10.60 -6.08 -22.49
C ALA A 44 -9.58 -7.22 -22.39
N VAL A 45 -9.06 -7.57 -21.20
CA VAL A 45 -8.15 -8.71 -21.00
C VAL A 45 -8.73 -9.94 -21.70
N ALA A 46 -8.03 -10.46 -22.70
CA ALA A 46 -8.62 -11.45 -23.63
C ALA A 46 -8.72 -12.85 -23.02
N ASP A 47 -7.71 -13.24 -22.25
CA ASP A 47 -7.61 -14.56 -21.66
C ASP A 47 -6.79 -14.56 -20.36
N ARG A 48 -6.64 -15.73 -19.74
CA ARG A 48 -5.89 -15.89 -18.47
C ARG A 48 -4.39 -15.69 -18.65
N GLY A 49 -3.85 -15.86 -19.85
CA GLY A 49 -2.43 -15.62 -20.10
C GLY A 49 -2.04 -14.15 -19.93
N GLU A 50 -2.98 -13.23 -20.17
CA GLU A 50 -2.77 -11.79 -19.98
C GLU A 50 -2.89 -11.34 -18.53
N LEU A 51 -3.47 -12.15 -17.62
CA LEU A 51 -3.68 -11.77 -16.23
C LEU A 51 -2.37 -11.46 -15.49
N GLY A 52 -1.31 -12.20 -15.78
CA GLY A 52 0.00 -11.94 -15.18
C GLY A 52 0.49 -10.53 -15.46
N ARG A 53 0.44 -10.10 -16.70
CA ARG A 53 0.80 -8.73 -17.13
C ARG A 53 -0.13 -7.67 -16.51
N ALA A 54 -1.44 -7.92 -16.52
CA ALA A 54 -2.42 -6.99 -15.96
C ALA A 54 -2.21 -6.78 -14.44
N ILE A 55 -2.05 -7.86 -13.67
CA ILE A 55 -1.80 -7.80 -12.23
C ILE A 55 -0.45 -7.14 -11.94
N GLY A 56 0.61 -7.48 -12.68
CA GLY A 56 1.93 -6.86 -12.54
C GLY A 56 1.90 -5.35 -12.80
N GLY A 57 1.17 -4.91 -13.82
CA GLY A 57 0.97 -3.48 -14.10
C GLY A 57 0.20 -2.74 -12.99
N LEU A 58 -0.81 -3.38 -12.38
CA LEU A 58 -1.53 -2.84 -11.24
C LEU A 58 -0.62 -2.74 -10.00
N HIS A 59 0.17 -3.75 -9.71
CA HIS A 59 1.13 -3.71 -8.59
C HIS A 59 2.20 -2.62 -8.79
N ALA A 60 2.62 -2.37 -10.02
CA ALA A 60 3.52 -1.25 -10.35
C ALA A 60 2.86 0.12 -10.12
N SER A 61 1.52 0.19 -10.12
CA SER A 61 0.71 1.41 -9.93
C SER A 61 0.16 1.56 -8.50
N VAL A 62 0.73 0.87 -7.50
CA VAL A 62 0.35 0.87 -6.08
C VAL A 62 -1.06 0.31 -5.78
N CYS A 63 -1.54 -0.60 -6.60
CA CYS A 63 -2.81 -1.30 -6.44
C CYS A 63 -2.51 -2.81 -6.34
N ASN A 64 -2.95 -3.48 -5.28
CA ASN A 64 -2.54 -4.85 -4.95
C ASN A 64 -3.72 -5.86 -5.00
N PRO A 65 -4.31 -6.14 -6.20
CA PRO A 65 -5.33 -7.17 -6.32
C PRO A 65 -4.75 -8.58 -6.08
N PHE A 66 -5.54 -9.47 -5.52
CA PHE A 66 -5.25 -10.87 -5.18
C PHE A 66 -4.17 -11.09 -4.13
N PHE A 67 -3.04 -10.42 -4.21
CA PHE A 67 -1.91 -10.53 -3.29
C PHE A 67 -1.09 -9.24 -3.27
N GLY A 68 -0.33 -9.03 -2.21
CA GLY A 68 0.65 -7.95 -2.12
C GLY A 68 2.06 -8.50 -2.31
N VAL A 69 2.93 -7.72 -2.92
CA VAL A 69 4.35 -8.05 -3.08
C VAL A 69 5.22 -6.90 -2.57
N GLY A 70 6.31 -7.23 -1.90
CA GLY A 70 7.24 -6.23 -1.38
C GLY A 70 8.64 -6.81 -1.17
N VAL A 71 9.61 -5.92 -1.13
CA VAL A 71 11.01 -6.28 -0.80
C VAL A 71 11.33 -5.70 0.57
N GLU A 72 11.67 -6.58 1.50
CA GLU A 72 11.96 -6.23 2.90
C GLU A 72 13.19 -7.00 3.40
N ALA A 73 13.73 -6.59 4.54
CA ALA A 73 14.79 -7.36 5.20
C ALA A 73 14.30 -8.78 5.52
N ASP A 74 15.10 -9.78 5.22
CA ASP A 74 14.80 -11.17 5.56
C ASP A 74 14.74 -11.33 7.09
N LEU A 75 13.61 -11.81 7.61
CA LEU A 75 13.40 -11.98 9.06
C LEU A 75 14.43 -12.90 9.75
N MET A 76 15.02 -13.83 9.00
CA MET A 76 16.04 -14.75 9.53
C MET A 76 17.47 -14.32 9.20
N ASN A 77 17.64 -13.32 8.34
CA ASN A 77 18.95 -12.76 7.99
C ASN A 77 18.77 -11.31 7.53
N SER A 78 18.79 -10.37 8.46
CA SER A 78 18.58 -8.94 8.22
C SER A 78 19.66 -8.26 7.37
N ASP A 79 20.79 -8.94 7.09
CA ASP A 79 21.85 -8.42 6.24
C ASP A 79 21.53 -8.50 4.75
N ARG A 80 20.41 -9.11 4.41
CA ARG A 80 19.91 -9.17 3.02
C ARG A 80 18.42 -8.93 2.93
N ASN A 81 17.99 -8.47 1.78
CA ASN A 81 16.58 -8.34 1.43
C ASN A 81 16.02 -9.65 0.89
N ALA A 82 14.73 -9.86 1.07
CA ALA A 82 13.95 -10.94 0.48
C ALA A 82 12.69 -10.39 -0.16
N LEU A 83 12.22 -11.07 -1.20
CA LEU A 83 10.91 -10.81 -1.78
C LEU A 83 9.85 -11.50 -0.91
N TYR A 84 8.84 -10.75 -0.51
CA TYR A 84 7.69 -11.24 0.25
C TYR A 84 6.44 -11.20 -0.61
N ILE A 85 5.58 -12.20 -0.46
CA ILE A 85 4.24 -12.19 -0.99
C ILE A 85 3.26 -12.50 0.14
N SER A 86 2.19 -11.71 0.23
CA SER A 86 1.20 -11.76 1.31
C SER A 86 -0.21 -11.62 0.78
N GLN A 87 -1.19 -11.94 1.63
CA GLN A 87 -2.60 -11.66 1.30
C GLN A 87 -2.84 -10.18 1.05
N SER A 88 -3.64 -9.88 0.04
CA SER A 88 -4.15 -8.56 -0.32
C SER A 88 -5.36 -8.73 -1.25
N GLY A 89 -5.93 -7.62 -1.72
CA GLY A 89 -6.99 -7.65 -2.70
C GLY A 89 -8.39 -7.55 -2.14
N LEU A 90 -8.54 -6.97 -0.95
CA LEU A 90 -9.82 -6.57 -0.37
C LEU A 90 -9.86 -5.04 -0.26
N LEU A 91 -10.74 -4.38 -0.97
CA LEU A 91 -10.84 -2.91 -0.94
C LEU A 91 -11.24 -2.36 0.43
N MET A 92 -12.03 -3.09 1.21
CA MET A 92 -12.32 -2.73 2.61
C MET A 92 -11.19 -3.13 3.59
N GLY A 93 -10.11 -3.76 3.12
CA GLY A 93 -8.88 -4.04 3.86
C GLY A 93 -8.91 -5.23 4.80
N ASN A 94 -10.01 -5.53 5.47
CA ASN A 94 -10.13 -6.64 6.43
C ASN A 94 -11.20 -7.63 6.00
N ARG A 95 -10.88 -8.94 6.10
CA ARG A 95 -11.81 -10.04 5.81
C ARG A 95 -13.12 -9.95 6.59
N ASP A 96 -13.07 -9.47 7.85
CA ASP A 96 -14.21 -9.43 8.75
C ASP A 96 -15.35 -8.55 8.20
N TYR A 97 -15.04 -7.50 7.43
CA TYR A 97 -16.05 -6.69 6.74
C TYR A 97 -16.88 -7.48 5.72
N TYR A 98 -16.32 -8.53 5.14
CA TYR A 98 -16.99 -9.39 4.14
C TYR A 98 -17.76 -10.54 4.77
N LEU A 99 -17.30 -11.05 5.92
CA LEU A 99 -17.76 -12.32 6.48
C LEU A 99 -18.67 -12.15 7.70
N ASP A 100 -18.45 -11.13 8.54
CA ASP A 100 -19.19 -10.99 9.79
C ASP A 100 -20.56 -10.33 9.59
N GLU A 101 -21.59 -10.91 10.19
CA GLU A 101 -22.97 -10.40 10.09
C GLU A 101 -23.12 -8.97 10.62
N GLU A 102 -22.37 -8.60 11.65
CA GLU A 102 -22.38 -7.24 12.21
C GLU A 102 -21.97 -6.16 11.19
N ASN A 103 -21.22 -6.52 10.16
CA ASN A 103 -20.76 -5.64 9.10
C ASN A 103 -21.71 -5.57 7.89
N ALA A 104 -22.94 -6.10 7.98
CA ALA A 104 -23.88 -6.11 6.86
C ALA A 104 -24.20 -4.71 6.30
N SER A 105 -24.34 -3.70 7.17
CA SER A 105 -24.57 -2.31 6.75
C SER A 105 -23.38 -1.69 6.01
N ILE A 106 -22.16 -2.06 6.41
CA ILE A 106 -20.93 -1.64 5.73
C ILE A 106 -20.85 -2.28 4.34
N ARG A 107 -21.22 -3.56 4.19
CA ARG A 107 -21.29 -4.23 2.87
C ARG A 107 -22.29 -3.55 1.92
N GLU A 108 -23.43 -3.11 2.39
CA GLU A 108 -24.38 -2.37 1.55
C GLU A 108 -23.85 -0.99 1.14
N ALA A 109 -23.21 -0.27 2.07
CA ALA A 109 -22.50 0.98 1.73
C ALA A 109 -21.36 0.75 0.73
N TYR A 110 -20.64 -0.36 0.84
CA TYR A 110 -19.60 -0.76 -0.09
C TYR A 110 -20.14 -1.03 -1.51
N LYS A 111 -21.24 -1.75 -1.65
CA LYS A 111 -21.91 -1.95 -2.94
C LYS A 111 -22.33 -0.61 -3.57
N THR A 112 -22.86 0.30 -2.75
CA THR A 112 -23.20 1.65 -3.19
C THR A 112 -21.97 2.42 -3.69
N TYR A 113 -20.86 2.32 -2.97
CA TYR A 113 -19.58 2.90 -3.37
C TYR A 113 -19.08 2.34 -4.72
N LEU A 114 -19.02 1.02 -4.87
CA LEU A 114 -18.64 0.38 -6.12
C LEU A 114 -19.53 0.84 -7.29
N GLY A 115 -20.84 0.88 -7.08
CA GLY A 115 -21.79 1.37 -8.09
C GLY A 115 -21.47 2.79 -8.54
N ARG A 116 -21.16 3.68 -7.59
CA ARG A 116 -20.80 5.07 -7.89
C ARG A 116 -19.50 5.17 -8.68
N ILE A 117 -18.44 4.50 -8.26
CA ILE A 117 -17.13 4.62 -8.95
C ILE A 117 -17.15 3.99 -10.34
N PHE A 118 -17.88 2.89 -10.55
CA PHE A 118 -18.06 2.30 -11.88
C PHE A 118 -18.88 3.22 -12.79
N ALA A 119 -19.98 3.81 -12.30
CA ALA A 119 -20.78 4.77 -13.06
C ALA A 119 -19.96 6.02 -13.44
N LEU A 120 -19.21 6.57 -12.49
CA LEU A 120 -18.29 7.70 -12.72
C LEU A 120 -17.20 7.36 -13.74
N ALA A 121 -16.74 6.10 -13.76
CA ALA A 121 -15.77 5.60 -14.75
C ALA A 121 -16.38 5.36 -16.15
N GLY A 122 -17.69 5.56 -16.31
CA GLY A 122 -18.36 5.53 -17.61
C GLY A 122 -19.02 4.21 -17.99
N LEU A 123 -19.17 3.25 -17.05
CA LEU A 123 -19.93 2.02 -17.29
C LEU A 123 -21.44 2.30 -17.35
N GLY A 124 -22.16 1.59 -18.23
CA GLY A 124 -23.63 1.68 -18.31
C GLY A 124 -24.30 1.01 -17.11
N GLU A 125 -25.58 1.35 -16.85
CA GLU A 125 -26.32 0.90 -15.67
C GLU A 125 -26.32 -0.63 -15.49
N ALA A 126 -26.56 -1.39 -16.56
CA ALA A 126 -26.54 -2.85 -16.54
C ALA A 126 -25.15 -3.42 -16.25
N GLU A 127 -24.09 -2.79 -16.78
CA GLU A 127 -22.70 -3.16 -16.51
C GLU A 127 -22.33 -2.84 -15.05
N VAL A 128 -22.73 -1.70 -14.52
CA VAL A 128 -22.50 -1.30 -13.13
C VAL A 128 -23.07 -2.35 -12.18
N ALA A 129 -24.31 -2.80 -12.38
CA ALA A 129 -24.92 -3.82 -11.54
C ALA A 129 -24.11 -5.15 -11.57
N ALA A 130 -23.71 -5.59 -12.75
CA ALA A 130 -22.89 -6.79 -12.91
C ALA A 130 -21.49 -6.62 -12.29
N ALA A 131 -20.86 -5.46 -12.46
CA ALA A 131 -19.54 -5.17 -11.91
C ALA A 131 -19.53 -5.17 -10.37
N VAL A 132 -20.56 -4.59 -9.76
CA VAL A 132 -20.74 -4.60 -8.29
C VAL A 132 -20.91 -6.03 -7.77
N GLU A 133 -21.80 -6.81 -8.35
CA GLU A 133 -22.07 -8.19 -7.95
C GLU A 133 -20.79 -9.04 -8.06
N LYS A 134 -20.11 -8.99 -9.21
CA LYS A 134 -18.93 -9.82 -9.50
C LYS A 134 -17.74 -9.41 -8.64
N THR A 135 -17.48 -8.12 -8.47
CA THR A 135 -16.40 -7.64 -7.59
C THR A 135 -16.60 -8.10 -6.15
N THR A 136 -17.81 -7.89 -5.61
CA THR A 136 -18.10 -8.32 -4.22
C THR A 136 -18.03 -9.83 -4.05
N ALA A 137 -18.43 -10.61 -5.05
CA ALA A 137 -18.33 -12.06 -5.02
C ALA A 137 -16.87 -12.55 -5.02
N VAL A 138 -16.00 -11.96 -5.84
CA VAL A 138 -14.56 -12.30 -5.86
C VAL A 138 -13.91 -11.98 -4.51
N GLU A 139 -14.14 -10.78 -3.98
CA GLU A 139 -13.56 -10.38 -2.69
C GLU A 139 -14.06 -11.22 -1.52
N THR A 140 -15.34 -11.58 -1.50
CA THR A 140 -15.88 -12.48 -0.46
C THR A 140 -15.17 -13.83 -0.50
N LYS A 141 -15.01 -14.42 -1.70
CA LYS A 141 -14.28 -15.69 -1.87
C LYS A 141 -12.80 -15.57 -1.45
N LEU A 142 -12.16 -14.43 -1.71
CA LEU A 142 -10.79 -14.16 -1.22
C LEU A 142 -10.77 -14.10 0.31
N ALA A 143 -11.70 -13.34 0.92
CA ALA A 143 -11.79 -13.15 2.35
C ALA A 143 -11.94 -14.45 3.14
N GLU A 144 -12.66 -15.45 2.60
CA GLU A 144 -12.90 -16.74 3.26
C GLU A 144 -11.63 -17.48 3.70
N LYS A 145 -10.52 -17.30 2.98
CA LYS A 145 -9.23 -17.99 3.24
C LYS A 145 -8.11 -17.07 3.70
N MET A 146 -8.38 -15.78 3.81
CA MET A 146 -7.42 -14.84 4.39
C MET A 146 -7.30 -15.04 5.90
N TRP A 147 -6.14 -14.74 6.42
CA TRP A 147 -5.87 -14.76 7.86
C TRP A 147 -6.52 -13.55 8.50
N SER A 148 -7.05 -13.75 9.71
CA SER A 148 -7.55 -12.67 10.57
C SER A 148 -6.40 -11.79 11.05
N ASN A 149 -6.72 -10.57 11.53
CA ASN A 149 -5.73 -9.68 12.13
C ASN A 149 -5.00 -10.30 13.35
N VAL A 150 -5.63 -11.26 14.03
CA VAL A 150 -5.02 -12.00 15.15
C VAL A 150 -3.98 -12.99 14.62
N GLU A 151 -4.33 -13.77 13.59
CA GLU A 151 -3.41 -14.73 12.96
C GLU A 151 -2.20 -14.04 12.34
N LEU A 152 -2.39 -12.87 11.72
CA LEU A 152 -1.31 -12.05 11.16
C LEU A 152 -0.29 -11.52 12.19
N ARG A 153 -0.56 -11.64 13.50
CA ARG A 153 0.43 -11.32 14.55
C ARG A 153 1.46 -12.42 14.75
N ASN A 154 1.20 -13.62 14.24
CA ASN A 154 2.15 -14.73 14.32
C ASN A 154 3.22 -14.63 13.23
N ILE A 155 4.26 -13.83 13.48
CA ILE A 155 5.36 -13.57 12.54
C ILE A 155 6.10 -14.87 12.15
N VAL A 156 6.21 -15.82 13.06
CA VAL A 156 6.88 -17.10 12.76
C VAL A 156 6.10 -17.90 11.71
N ALA A 157 4.77 -17.92 11.81
CA ALA A 157 3.92 -18.60 10.82
C ALA A 157 3.95 -17.93 9.43
N GLN A 158 4.32 -16.65 9.37
CA GLN A 158 4.47 -15.91 8.12
C GLN A 158 5.81 -16.11 7.40
N TYR A 159 6.73 -16.89 7.98
CA TYR A 159 8.03 -17.13 7.36
C TYR A 159 8.07 -18.48 6.63
N ASN A 160 7.62 -18.51 5.37
CA ASN A 160 7.57 -19.70 4.53
C ASN A 160 8.43 -19.48 3.26
N PRO A 161 9.77 -19.66 3.34
CA PRO A 161 10.65 -19.45 2.21
C PRO A 161 10.50 -20.56 1.17
N MET A 162 10.47 -20.17 -0.11
CA MET A 162 10.42 -21.10 -1.24
C MET A 162 11.46 -20.67 -2.29
N SER A 163 11.99 -21.62 -3.07
CA SER A 163 12.70 -21.29 -4.29
C SER A 163 11.73 -20.66 -5.30
N ARG A 164 12.24 -19.79 -6.20
CA ARG A 164 11.43 -19.24 -7.28
C ARG A 164 10.75 -20.34 -8.10
N ALA A 165 11.48 -21.40 -8.46
CA ALA A 165 10.95 -22.50 -9.26
C ALA A 165 9.81 -23.25 -8.54
N ASP A 166 9.92 -23.48 -7.24
CA ASP A 166 8.85 -24.11 -6.46
C ASP A 166 7.63 -23.21 -6.33
N PHE A 167 7.86 -21.93 -6.15
CA PHE A 167 6.82 -20.92 -6.07
C PHE A 167 6.03 -20.83 -7.38
N GLU A 168 6.69 -20.63 -8.51
CA GLU A 168 6.07 -20.52 -9.84
C GLU A 168 5.32 -21.81 -10.22
N ARG A 169 5.82 -22.97 -9.80
CA ARG A 169 5.14 -24.26 -10.02
C ARG A 169 3.89 -24.44 -9.15
N ARG A 170 3.92 -23.96 -7.90
CA ARG A 170 2.79 -24.07 -6.96
C ARG A 170 1.67 -23.08 -7.32
N TYR A 171 2.02 -21.88 -7.70
CA TYR A 171 1.09 -20.78 -7.99
C TYR A 171 1.03 -20.49 -9.48
N ASP A 172 0.65 -21.47 -10.26
CA ASP A 172 0.76 -21.52 -11.72
C ASP A 172 -0.42 -20.86 -12.47
N ALA A 173 -1.40 -20.28 -11.77
CA ALA A 173 -2.50 -19.55 -12.39
C ALA A 173 -2.05 -18.19 -13.00
N VAL A 174 -0.87 -17.73 -12.66
CA VAL A 174 -0.27 -16.47 -13.16
C VAL A 174 0.93 -16.81 -14.04
N ASP A 175 1.03 -16.20 -15.21
CA ASP A 175 2.29 -16.16 -15.96
C ASP A 175 3.27 -15.23 -15.25
N TRP A 176 4.10 -15.81 -14.38
CA TRP A 176 5.06 -15.06 -13.56
C TRP A 176 6.14 -14.36 -14.39
N ALA A 177 6.41 -14.78 -15.61
CA ALA A 177 7.36 -14.10 -16.49
C ALA A 177 6.80 -12.74 -16.93
N SER A 178 5.58 -12.71 -17.46
CA SER A 178 4.90 -11.47 -17.86
C SER A 178 4.55 -10.57 -16.65
N TYR A 179 4.22 -11.17 -15.50
CA TYR A 179 4.02 -10.44 -14.25
C TYR A 179 5.28 -9.68 -13.82
N ARG A 180 6.43 -10.35 -13.75
CA ARG A 180 7.71 -9.73 -13.37
C ARG A 180 8.13 -8.64 -14.34
N GLU A 181 7.96 -8.88 -15.65
CA GLU A 181 8.23 -7.87 -16.68
C GLU A 181 7.39 -6.60 -16.44
N ALA A 182 6.08 -6.75 -16.22
CA ALA A 182 5.15 -5.64 -16.03
C ALA A 182 5.40 -4.88 -14.71
N LEU A 183 5.77 -5.60 -13.65
CA LEU A 183 6.13 -5.00 -12.36
C LEU A 183 7.51 -4.33 -12.38
N GLY A 184 8.36 -4.64 -13.35
CA GLY A 184 9.76 -4.22 -13.36
C GLY A 184 10.62 -4.92 -12.30
N LEU A 185 10.20 -6.11 -11.85
CA LEU A 185 10.90 -6.90 -10.85
C LEU A 185 12.10 -7.62 -11.46
N GLY A 186 13.29 -7.36 -10.91
CA GLY A 186 14.51 -8.04 -11.29
C GLY A 186 14.52 -9.54 -10.98
N ASP A 187 15.66 -10.18 -11.20
CA ASP A 187 15.82 -11.60 -10.90
C ASP A 187 15.96 -11.84 -9.38
N PHE A 188 15.42 -12.95 -8.90
CA PHE A 188 15.50 -13.38 -7.51
C PHE A 188 15.51 -14.91 -7.44
N ASP A 189 16.14 -15.46 -6.43
CA ASP A 189 16.27 -16.91 -6.22
C ASP A 189 15.21 -17.47 -5.28
N ARG A 190 14.69 -16.62 -4.38
CA ARG A 190 13.82 -17.02 -3.27
C ARG A 190 12.73 -16.00 -2.99
N ILE A 191 11.57 -16.49 -2.58
CA ILE A 191 10.42 -15.71 -2.13
C ILE A 191 9.93 -16.23 -0.78
N ILE A 192 9.45 -15.35 0.08
CA ILE A 192 8.82 -15.69 1.35
C ILE A 192 7.31 -15.53 1.21
N VAL A 193 6.57 -16.61 1.36
CA VAL A 193 5.11 -16.60 1.32
C VAL A 193 4.59 -16.38 2.73
N ALA A 194 4.06 -15.18 3.00
CA ALA A 194 3.61 -14.82 4.34
C ALA A 194 2.28 -15.48 4.73
N THR A 195 1.36 -15.64 3.79
CA THR A 195 0.02 -16.20 4.06
C THR A 195 -0.33 -17.29 3.05
N PRO A 196 0.24 -18.52 3.21
CA PRO A 196 0.11 -19.58 2.21
C PRO A 196 -1.33 -19.95 1.84
N SER A 197 -2.23 -20.11 2.82
CA SER A 197 -3.63 -20.47 2.54
C SER A 197 -4.40 -19.43 1.74
N ALA A 198 -4.12 -18.15 2.01
CA ALA A 198 -4.73 -17.05 1.24
C ALA A 198 -4.21 -17.03 -0.19
N LEU A 199 -2.90 -17.27 -0.39
CA LEU A 199 -2.30 -17.31 -1.71
C LEU A 199 -2.72 -18.55 -2.51
N ASP A 200 -2.85 -19.72 -1.86
CA ASP A 200 -3.41 -20.93 -2.46
C ASP A 200 -4.83 -20.65 -3.00
N ASN A 201 -5.66 -19.99 -2.19
CA ASN A 201 -7.01 -19.61 -2.59
C ASN A 201 -7.01 -18.59 -3.74
N ALA A 202 -6.18 -17.55 -3.68
CA ALA A 202 -6.06 -16.57 -4.77
C ALA A 202 -5.66 -17.25 -6.10
N ASN A 203 -4.71 -18.19 -6.05
CA ASN A 203 -4.30 -18.98 -7.22
C ASN A 203 -5.46 -19.83 -7.78
N GLU A 204 -6.23 -20.48 -6.91
CA GLU A 204 -7.40 -21.27 -7.32
C GLU A 204 -8.49 -20.39 -7.92
N LEU A 205 -8.78 -19.24 -7.34
CA LEU A 205 -9.77 -18.29 -7.88
C LEU A 205 -9.33 -17.74 -9.24
N LEU A 206 -8.06 -17.39 -9.41
CA LEU A 206 -7.51 -16.96 -10.69
C LEU A 206 -7.65 -18.05 -11.77
N ARG A 207 -7.59 -19.32 -11.37
CA ARG A 207 -7.73 -20.47 -12.28
C ARG A 207 -9.19 -20.76 -12.65
N THR A 208 -10.12 -20.63 -11.71
CA THR A 208 -11.47 -21.20 -11.83
C THR A 208 -12.58 -20.16 -12.09
N LEU A 209 -12.42 -18.93 -11.60
CA LEU A 209 -13.46 -17.92 -11.79
C LEU A 209 -13.66 -17.53 -13.25
N PRO A 210 -14.87 -17.17 -13.69
CA PRO A 210 -15.11 -16.56 -14.98
C PRO A 210 -14.22 -15.33 -15.22
N LEU A 211 -13.71 -15.20 -16.45
CA LEU A 211 -12.77 -14.12 -16.77
C LEU A 211 -13.38 -12.72 -16.59
N ASP A 212 -14.66 -12.57 -16.81
CA ASP A 212 -15.39 -11.32 -16.65
C ASP A 212 -15.51 -10.92 -15.15
N GLU A 213 -15.61 -11.87 -14.21
CA GLU A 213 -15.51 -11.59 -12.78
C GLU A 213 -14.15 -11.01 -12.44
N LEU A 214 -13.07 -11.61 -12.95
CA LEU A 214 -11.70 -11.14 -12.75
C LEU A 214 -11.47 -9.75 -13.35
N ARG A 215 -12.01 -9.48 -14.55
CA ARG A 215 -11.92 -8.16 -15.20
C ARG A 215 -12.56 -7.04 -14.36
N TYR A 216 -13.80 -7.23 -13.90
CA TYR A 216 -14.47 -6.22 -13.08
C TYR A 216 -13.78 -6.03 -11.74
N TYR A 217 -13.31 -7.08 -11.12
CA TYR A 217 -12.54 -7.00 -9.88
C TYR A 217 -11.23 -6.20 -10.08
N LEU A 218 -10.46 -6.47 -11.13
CA LEU A 218 -9.24 -5.71 -11.43
C LEU A 218 -9.55 -4.24 -11.74
N ALA A 219 -10.61 -3.97 -12.51
CA ALA A 219 -11.05 -2.62 -12.81
C ALA A 219 -11.49 -1.85 -11.55
N ALA A 220 -12.20 -2.50 -10.61
CA ALA A 220 -12.59 -1.89 -9.33
C ALA A 220 -11.37 -1.43 -8.54
N HIS A 221 -10.36 -2.29 -8.41
CA HIS A 221 -9.12 -1.96 -7.71
C HIS A 221 -8.37 -0.81 -8.37
N TYR A 222 -8.31 -0.77 -9.70
CA TYR A 222 -7.67 0.33 -10.43
C TYR A 222 -8.40 1.65 -10.25
N ILE A 223 -9.73 1.66 -10.34
CA ILE A 223 -10.55 2.87 -10.16
C ILE A 223 -10.44 3.35 -8.71
N ASP A 224 -10.56 2.45 -7.73
CA ASP A 224 -10.46 2.81 -6.30
C ASP A 224 -9.12 3.47 -5.98
N ALA A 225 -8.01 2.89 -6.43
CA ALA A 225 -6.67 3.45 -6.23
C ALA A 225 -6.51 4.86 -6.81
N ALA A 226 -7.27 5.20 -7.85
CA ALA A 226 -7.25 6.50 -8.50
C ALA A 226 -8.17 7.54 -7.85
N THR A 227 -9.15 7.15 -7.03
CA THR A 227 -10.21 8.05 -6.53
C THR A 227 -9.70 9.33 -5.90
N SER A 228 -8.58 9.28 -5.19
CA SER A 228 -7.97 10.44 -4.51
C SER A 228 -7.38 11.47 -5.47
N TYR A 229 -7.15 11.09 -6.71
CA TYR A 229 -6.50 11.91 -7.75
C TYR A 229 -7.47 12.42 -8.82
N LEU A 230 -8.74 12.02 -8.75
CA LEU A 230 -9.78 12.36 -9.70
C LEU A 230 -10.70 13.49 -9.18
N SER A 231 -11.83 13.72 -9.86
CA SER A 231 -12.80 14.76 -9.52
C SER A 231 -13.39 14.59 -8.12
N ASP A 232 -14.04 15.66 -7.62
CA ASP A 232 -14.67 15.64 -6.31
C ASP A 232 -15.74 14.54 -6.15
N ASP A 233 -16.38 14.13 -7.23
CA ASP A 233 -17.39 13.06 -7.20
C ASP A 233 -16.78 11.71 -6.79
N PHE A 234 -15.60 11.37 -7.32
CA PHE A 234 -14.84 10.19 -6.91
C PHE A 234 -14.36 10.30 -5.46
N GLN A 235 -13.79 11.45 -5.09
CA GLN A 235 -13.31 11.68 -3.73
C GLN A 235 -14.46 11.64 -2.71
N GLN A 236 -15.63 12.17 -3.07
CA GLN A 236 -16.82 12.13 -2.22
C GLN A 236 -17.35 10.69 -2.08
N ALA A 237 -17.35 9.90 -3.16
CA ALA A 237 -17.73 8.49 -3.08
C ALA A 237 -16.82 7.72 -2.11
N SER A 238 -15.52 7.90 -2.23
CA SER A 238 -14.52 7.29 -1.32
C SER A 238 -14.70 7.76 0.13
N PHE A 239 -14.91 9.05 0.35
CA PHE A 239 -15.16 9.58 1.70
C PHE A 239 -16.43 9.05 2.34
N ASP A 240 -17.53 8.91 1.58
CA ASP A 240 -18.81 8.44 2.10
C ASP A 240 -18.71 7.01 2.66
N LEU A 241 -17.91 6.15 2.02
CA LEU A 241 -17.60 4.80 2.54
C LEU A 241 -16.53 4.84 3.62
N PHE A 242 -15.28 5.13 3.23
CA PHE A 242 -14.11 4.93 4.09
C PHE A 242 -14.02 5.97 5.21
N GLY A 243 -14.34 7.23 4.91
CA GLY A 243 -14.34 8.31 5.89
C GLY A 243 -15.55 8.29 6.81
N ARG A 244 -16.75 8.37 6.22
CA ARG A 244 -17.98 8.52 6.99
C ARG A 244 -18.48 7.21 7.57
N THR A 245 -18.70 6.21 6.74
CA THR A 245 -19.33 4.96 7.19
C THR A 245 -18.38 4.11 8.03
N MET A 246 -17.15 3.90 7.58
CA MET A 246 -16.21 3.00 8.27
C MET A 246 -15.44 3.70 9.39
N ALA A 247 -15.01 4.96 9.21
CA ALA A 247 -14.20 5.68 10.20
C ALA A 247 -14.96 6.71 11.03
N GLY A 248 -16.27 6.91 10.81
CA GLY A 248 -17.11 7.82 11.60
C GLY A 248 -16.82 9.31 11.43
N GLN A 249 -16.09 9.70 10.39
CA GLN A 249 -15.77 11.11 10.12
C GLN A 249 -17.01 11.87 9.66
N GLN A 250 -17.22 13.07 10.22
CA GLN A 250 -18.39 13.88 9.88
C GLN A 250 -18.18 14.69 8.60
N GLU A 251 -16.97 15.19 8.39
CA GLU A 251 -16.60 16.08 7.29
C GLU A 251 -15.31 15.66 6.62
N MET A 252 -15.26 15.84 5.29
CA MET A 252 -14.04 15.66 4.52
C MET A 252 -13.05 16.79 4.84
N ARG A 253 -11.78 16.44 5.00
CA ARG A 253 -10.73 17.46 5.21
C ARG A 253 -10.69 18.47 4.04
N PRO A 254 -10.37 19.76 4.31
CA PRO A 254 -10.23 20.77 3.27
C PRO A 254 -9.32 20.29 2.12
N ARG A 255 -9.65 20.68 0.88
CA ARG A 255 -8.94 20.24 -0.33
C ARG A 255 -7.42 20.41 -0.24
N TRP A 256 -6.94 21.54 0.25
CA TRP A 256 -5.50 21.78 0.36
C TRP A 256 -4.79 20.75 1.26
N LYS A 257 -5.46 20.27 2.33
CA LYS A 257 -4.91 19.20 3.20
C LYS A 257 -4.88 17.85 2.50
N ARG A 258 -5.89 17.58 1.65
CA ARG A 258 -5.95 16.36 0.83
C ARG A 258 -4.89 16.40 -0.28
N ALA A 259 -4.74 17.55 -0.95
CA ALA A 259 -3.71 17.77 -1.97
C ALA A 259 -2.29 17.60 -1.42
N MET A 260 -2.04 18.05 -0.18
CA MET A 260 -0.76 17.85 0.50
C MET A 260 -0.45 16.38 0.82
N ALA A 261 -1.43 15.50 0.86
CA ALA A 261 -1.19 14.08 1.11
C ALA A 261 -0.34 13.44 -0.01
N VAL A 262 -0.51 13.90 -1.25
CA VAL A 262 0.25 13.39 -2.40
C VAL A 262 1.75 13.64 -2.25
N PRO A 263 2.25 14.88 -2.16
CA PRO A 263 3.69 15.11 -1.98
C PRO A 263 4.22 14.55 -0.65
N ASN A 264 3.41 14.51 0.42
CA ASN A 264 3.81 13.86 1.68
C ASN A 264 4.04 12.35 1.51
N GLY A 265 3.25 11.67 0.69
CA GLY A 265 3.41 10.25 0.42
C GLY A 265 4.51 9.94 -0.58
N THR A 266 4.67 10.75 -1.63
CA THR A 266 5.59 10.48 -2.75
C THR A 266 6.96 11.14 -2.61
N LEU A 267 7.02 12.33 -2.01
CA LEU A 267 8.22 13.15 -1.82
C LEU A 267 8.44 13.48 -0.35
N SER A 268 8.24 12.51 0.53
CA SER A 268 8.22 12.70 1.99
C SER A 268 9.48 13.39 2.55
N GLU A 269 10.67 12.99 2.09
CA GLU A 269 11.91 13.63 2.53
C GLU A 269 12.08 15.05 1.97
N ALA A 270 11.57 15.32 0.76
CA ALA A 270 11.57 16.68 0.21
C ALA A 270 10.71 17.63 1.05
N VAL A 271 9.49 17.19 1.40
CA VAL A 271 8.61 17.95 2.30
C VAL A 271 9.22 18.05 3.70
N GLY A 272 9.84 16.98 4.20
CA GLY A 272 10.55 16.93 5.48
C GLY A 272 11.71 17.93 5.52
N GLU A 273 12.52 18.03 4.48
CA GLU A 273 13.63 19.00 4.38
C GLU A 273 13.12 20.44 4.49
N MET A 274 12.02 20.77 3.78
CA MET A 274 11.39 22.10 3.85
C MET A 274 10.84 22.41 5.26
N TYR A 275 10.24 21.41 5.92
CA TYR A 275 9.74 21.54 7.28
C TYR A 275 10.88 21.75 8.29
N VAL A 276 11.91 20.94 8.22
CA VAL A 276 13.08 20.99 9.10
C VAL A 276 13.80 22.30 8.99
N ALA A 277 14.02 22.80 7.77
CA ALA A 277 14.66 24.10 7.55
C ALA A 277 13.97 25.25 8.28
N ARG A 278 12.67 25.12 8.58
CA ARG A 278 11.86 26.18 9.20
C ARG A 278 11.55 25.93 10.68
N TYR A 279 11.32 24.67 11.07
CA TYR A 279 10.69 24.34 12.35
C TYR A 279 11.49 23.39 13.25
N PHE A 280 12.55 22.76 12.75
CA PHE A 280 13.32 21.79 13.55
C PHE A 280 14.84 21.99 13.39
N PRO A 281 15.42 23.00 14.04
CA PRO A 281 16.84 23.33 13.91
C PRO A 281 17.75 22.20 14.48
N ALA A 282 18.98 22.14 13.99
CA ALA A 282 19.97 21.13 14.39
C ALA A 282 20.15 21.00 15.91
N LYS A 283 20.08 22.12 16.64
CA LYS A 283 20.16 22.13 18.11
C LYS A 283 19.07 21.28 18.79
N ASP A 284 17.86 21.23 18.21
CA ASP A 284 16.77 20.42 18.76
C ASP A 284 17.00 18.93 18.48
N LYS A 285 17.56 18.58 17.30
CA LYS A 285 18.03 17.20 17.01
C LYS A 285 19.09 16.77 18.02
N GLU A 286 20.10 17.61 18.29
CA GLU A 286 21.16 17.32 19.26
C GLU A 286 20.60 17.09 20.68
N ARG A 287 19.65 17.90 21.12
CA ARG A 287 18.99 17.73 22.43
C ARG A 287 18.22 16.42 22.51
N MET A 288 17.51 16.04 21.43
CA MET A 288 16.78 14.78 21.39
C MET A 288 17.72 13.57 21.36
N LEU A 289 18.85 13.67 20.66
CA LEU A 289 19.88 12.62 20.68
C LEU A 289 20.48 12.45 22.08
N ALA A 290 20.75 13.55 22.79
CA ALA A 290 21.22 13.51 24.19
C ALA A 290 20.17 12.89 25.12
N LEU A 291 18.88 13.21 24.93
CA LEU A 291 17.79 12.57 25.68
C LEU A 291 17.76 11.05 25.46
N VAL A 292 17.87 10.60 24.22
CA VAL A 292 17.87 9.16 23.87
C VAL A 292 19.10 8.46 24.45
N ALA A 293 20.27 9.09 24.39
CA ALA A 293 21.50 8.56 25.01
C ALA A 293 21.34 8.38 26.53
N ASN A 294 20.72 9.35 27.22
CA ASN A 294 20.43 9.24 28.67
C ASN A 294 19.44 8.09 28.94
N LEU A 295 18.41 7.91 28.11
CA LEU A 295 17.46 6.79 28.24
C LEU A 295 18.17 5.44 28.03
N GLN A 296 19.08 5.33 27.07
CA GLN A 296 19.86 4.11 26.84
C GLN A 296 20.76 3.81 28.06
N THR A 297 21.42 4.82 28.62
CA THR A 297 22.24 4.68 29.84
C THR A 297 21.39 4.18 31.01
N ALA A 298 20.27 4.83 31.28
CA ALA A 298 19.36 4.44 32.35
C ALA A 298 18.81 3.02 32.16
N LEU A 299 18.46 2.64 30.93
CA LEU A 299 18.02 1.28 30.63
C LEU A 299 19.13 0.24 30.88
N GLY A 300 20.37 0.56 30.53
CA GLY A 300 21.54 -0.28 30.82
C GLY A 300 21.74 -0.50 32.32
N GLU A 301 21.62 0.56 33.13
CA GLU A 301 21.68 0.48 34.58
C GLU A 301 20.53 -0.35 35.16
N HIS A 302 19.33 -0.18 34.68
CA HIS A 302 18.17 -1.00 35.07
C HIS A 302 18.37 -2.48 34.74
N ILE A 303 18.83 -2.81 33.55
CA ILE A 303 19.12 -4.21 33.18
C ILE A 303 20.15 -4.82 34.13
N ALA A 304 21.22 -4.10 34.45
CA ALA A 304 22.25 -4.56 35.36
C ALA A 304 21.72 -4.86 36.77
N ALA A 305 20.77 -4.04 37.25
CA ALA A 305 20.19 -4.11 38.58
C ALA A 305 19.07 -5.16 38.75
N LEU A 306 18.54 -5.75 37.67
CA LEU A 306 17.46 -6.76 37.75
C LEU A 306 17.90 -8.01 38.53
N ASP A 307 17.14 -8.41 39.53
CA ASP A 307 17.42 -9.57 40.37
C ASP A 307 16.83 -10.88 39.83
N TRP A 308 15.81 -10.80 38.96
CA TRP A 308 15.14 -11.95 38.34
C TRP A 308 15.80 -12.44 37.04
N MET A 309 16.72 -11.68 36.49
CA MET A 309 17.38 -11.99 35.21
C MET A 309 18.77 -12.60 35.48
N SER A 310 19.10 -13.72 34.82
CA SER A 310 20.42 -14.33 34.93
C SER A 310 21.52 -13.43 34.34
N ASP A 311 22.76 -13.60 34.80
CA ASP A 311 23.91 -12.81 34.31
C ASP A 311 24.13 -13.01 32.81
N GLU A 312 23.91 -14.21 32.27
CA GLU A 312 23.97 -14.47 30.83
C GLU A 312 22.91 -13.66 30.07
N THR A 313 21.66 -13.66 30.56
CA THR A 313 20.56 -12.89 29.95
C THR A 313 20.81 -11.38 30.03
N LYS A 314 21.35 -10.88 31.17
CA LYS A 314 21.77 -9.48 31.28
C LYS A 314 22.84 -9.11 30.26
N ALA A 315 23.85 -9.96 30.07
CA ALA A 315 24.89 -9.73 29.06
C ALA A 315 24.29 -9.63 27.64
N ARG A 316 23.38 -10.54 27.28
CA ARG A 316 22.68 -10.48 25.99
C ARG A 316 21.79 -9.25 25.84
N ALA A 317 21.12 -8.83 26.89
CA ALA A 317 20.31 -7.60 26.90
C ALA A 317 21.18 -6.35 26.72
N GLN A 318 22.36 -6.27 27.35
CA GLN A 318 23.30 -5.18 27.17
C GLN A 318 23.88 -5.16 25.73
N GLU A 319 24.22 -6.32 25.17
CA GLU A 319 24.65 -6.46 23.79
C GLU A 319 23.59 -5.95 22.82
N LYS A 320 22.32 -6.33 23.03
CA LYS A 320 21.20 -5.81 22.24
C LYS A 320 21.02 -4.31 22.38
N LEU A 321 21.11 -3.75 23.60
CA LEU A 321 21.02 -2.31 23.84
C LEU A 321 22.11 -1.54 23.10
N ALA A 322 23.35 -2.06 23.11
CA ALA A 322 24.48 -1.46 22.41
C ALA A 322 24.35 -1.47 20.89
N SER A 323 23.54 -2.40 20.33
CA SER A 323 23.32 -2.54 18.89
C SER A 323 22.28 -1.58 18.29
N PHE A 324 21.58 -0.80 19.12
CA PHE A 324 20.53 0.11 18.62
C PHE A 324 21.12 1.23 17.76
N THR A 325 20.56 1.39 16.56
CA THR A 325 20.76 2.56 15.71
C THR A 325 19.69 3.61 16.01
N VAL A 326 20.10 4.77 16.46
CA VAL A 326 19.20 5.88 16.82
C VAL A 326 18.92 6.74 15.58
N LYS A 327 17.64 6.94 15.25
CA LYS A 327 17.18 7.80 14.16
C LYS A 327 16.22 8.85 14.72
N ILE A 328 16.63 10.11 14.73
CA ILE A 328 15.86 11.21 15.33
C ILE A 328 15.68 12.35 14.33
N GLY A 329 14.42 12.79 14.20
CA GLY A 329 14.03 13.99 13.47
C GLY A 329 14.13 13.81 11.96
N TYR A 330 15.33 13.81 11.42
CA TYR A 330 15.59 13.78 9.97
C TYR A 330 16.92 13.08 9.65
N PRO A 331 17.10 12.54 8.43
CA PRO A 331 18.31 11.85 8.02
C PRO A 331 19.49 12.82 7.92
N ASP A 332 20.72 12.32 8.12
CA ASP A 332 21.92 13.12 7.98
C ASP A 332 22.19 13.52 6.53
N THR A 333 21.72 12.70 5.58
CA THR A 333 21.76 12.97 4.15
C THR A 333 20.35 12.81 3.57
N TRP A 334 19.81 13.88 3.00
CA TRP A 334 18.50 13.88 2.33
C TRP A 334 18.54 13.13 1.01
N LYS A 335 17.45 12.43 0.69
CA LYS A 335 17.26 11.78 -0.59
C LYS A 335 17.37 12.79 -1.74
N ASP A 336 18.07 12.41 -2.79
CA ASP A 336 18.19 13.24 -3.99
C ASP A 336 17.02 12.99 -4.96
N TYR A 337 16.24 14.02 -5.21
CA TYR A 337 15.12 14.03 -6.17
C TYR A 337 15.45 14.81 -7.46
N SER A 338 16.73 15.12 -7.71
CA SER A 338 17.13 15.95 -8.85
C SER A 338 16.75 15.33 -10.20
N SER A 339 16.87 14.00 -10.31
CA SER A 339 16.55 13.24 -11.52
C SER A 339 15.04 13.02 -11.73
N LEU A 340 14.21 13.24 -10.69
CA LEU A 340 12.77 13.05 -10.80
C LEU A 340 12.16 14.13 -11.69
N ARG A 341 11.37 13.73 -12.68
CA ARG A 341 10.52 14.62 -13.49
C ARG A 341 9.06 14.43 -13.06
N ILE A 342 8.31 15.52 -13.11
CA ILE A 342 6.85 15.57 -12.90
C ILE A 342 6.32 16.20 -14.17
N ASP A 343 5.69 15.38 -15.01
CA ASP A 343 5.13 15.77 -16.32
C ASP A 343 3.62 16.02 -16.22
#